data_9ff343c4618140aee4ccd29adeb297b8
#
_entry.id   9ff343c4618140aee4ccd29adeb297b8
#
_cell.length_a   1.000
_cell.length_b   1.000
_cell.length_c   1.000
_cell.angle_alpha   90.00
_cell.angle_beta   90.00
_cell.angle_gamma   90.00
#
_symmetry.space_group_name_H-M   'P 1'
#
loop_
_entity.id
_entity.type
_entity.pdbx_description
1 polymer ?
#
loop_
_entity_poly.entity_id
_entity_poly.type
_entity_poly.pdbx_seq_one_letter_code
_entity_poly.pdbx_strand_id
1 'polypeptide(L)'
;LRRARAAAQNIVPNSTGAAKAIGLVLPQLKGKLDGTAQRVPVLTGSLTELTSILAKKVTVEEVNAAMKAASNESYGYTEDEIVSSDIVGITYGSLFDATQTKVLSVGDTQLVKTVSWYDNEMSYVSQLVRTVHYFAKLIK
;
A
#
# COMPACT_ATOMS: atom_id res chain seq x y z
N LEU A 1 -21.34 8.99 -17.07
CA LEU A 1 -19.94 8.97 -16.66
C LEU A 1 -19.72 7.93 -15.57
N ARG A 2 -18.57 7.22 -15.60
CA ARG A 2 -18.29 6.08 -14.68
C ARG A 2 -18.35 6.47 -13.21
N ARG A 3 -17.78 7.61 -12.81
CA ARG A 3 -17.78 8.10 -11.43
C ARG A 3 -19.15 8.57 -10.92
N ALA A 4 -20.13 8.76 -11.78
CA ALA A 4 -21.47 9.16 -11.42
C ALA A 4 -22.42 7.96 -11.17
N ARG A 5 -21.90 6.74 -11.26
CA ARG A 5 -22.67 5.52 -10.97
C ARG A 5 -22.68 5.24 -9.47
N ALA A 6 -23.76 4.61 -8.98
CA ALA A 6 -23.98 4.32 -7.57
C ALA A 6 -22.83 3.51 -6.95
N ALA A 7 -21.94 4.19 -6.18
CA ALA A 7 -20.75 3.61 -5.59
C ALA A 7 -21.03 2.49 -4.58
N ALA A 8 -22.18 2.56 -3.90
CA ALA A 8 -22.62 1.54 -2.95
C ALA A 8 -23.05 0.20 -3.62
N GLN A 9 -23.13 0.17 -4.96
CA GLN A 9 -23.60 -1.00 -5.71
C GLN A 9 -22.66 -1.41 -6.85
N ASN A 10 -21.57 -0.68 -7.07
CA ASN A 10 -20.72 -0.88 -8.24
C ASN A 10 -19.25 -0.93 -7.87
N ILE A 11 -18.48 -1.74 -8.60
CA ILE A 11 -17.03 -1.59 -8.71
C ILE A 11 -16.80 -0.53 -9.79
N VAL A 12 -16.11 0.56 -9.44
CA VAL A 12 -15.90 1.70 -10.34
C VAL A 12 -14.41 1.85 -10.64
N PRO A 13 -13.94 1.39 -11.83
CA PRO A 13 -12.54 1.58 -12.24
C PRO A 13 -12.23 3.06 -12.46
N ASN A 14 -11.06 3.49 -11.96
CA ASN A 14 -10.58 4.86 -12.06
C ASN A 14 -9.08 4.88 -12.38
N SER A 15 -8.63 5.96 -13.00
CA SER A 15 -7.22 6.30 -13.02
C SER A 15 -6.76 6.78 -11.65
N THR A 16 -5.48 6.60 -11.35
CA THR A 16 -4.84 7.17 -10.17
C THR A 16 -3.53 7.85 -10.54
N GLY A 17 -3.23 8.95 -9.86
CA GLY A 17 -1.93 9.61 -9.95
C GLY A 17 -0.87 9.06 -8.98
N ALA A 18 -1.24 8.11 -8.12
CA ALA A 18 -0.38 7.62 -7.04
C ALA A 18 0.95 7.03 -7.54
N ALA A 19 0.92 6.19 -8.57
CA ALA A 19 2.12 5.60 -9.15
C ALA A 19 3.09 6.66 -9.71
N LYS A 20 2.57 7.74 -10.31
CA LYS A 20 3.38 8.87 -10.78
C LYS A 20 3.96 9.67 -9.62
N ALA A 21 3.18 9.88 -8.56
CA ALA A 21 3.60 10.60 -7.37
C ALA A 21 4.75 9.90 -6.63
N ILE A 22 4.78 8.57 -6.60
CA ILE A 22 5.88 7.80 -6.01
C ILE A 22 7.22 8.17 -6.68
N GLY A 23 7.26 8.35 -8.00
CA GLY A 23 8.46 8.75 -8.73
C GLY A 23 8.99 10.16 -8.37
N LEU A 24 8.20 11.01 -7.71
CA LEU A 24 8.65 12.30 -7.18
C LEU A 24 9.38 12.14 -5.84
N VAL A 25 8.94 11.19 -5.01
CA VAL A 25 9.51 10.92 -3.68
C VAL A 25 10.67 9.94 -3.77
N LEU A 26 10.58 8.96 -4.66
CA LEU A 26 11.58 7.94 -4.93
C LEU A 26 12.02 8.02 -6.40
N PRO A 27 12.95 8.94 -6.75
CA PRO A 27 13.34 9.21 -8.16
C PRO A 27 13.82 7.97 -8.92
N GLN A 28 14.43 7.00 -8.23
CA GLN A 28 14.89 5.73 -8.82
C GLN A 28 13.74 4.85 -9.36
N LEU A 29 12.50 5.12 -8.94
CA LEU A 29 11.29 4.42 -9.40
C LEU A 29 10.53 5.19 -10.49
N LYS A 30 11.02 6.37 -10.89
CA LYS A 30 10.39 7.19 -11.93
C LYS A 30 10.25 6.41 -13.23
N GLY A 31 9.01 6.28 -13.73
CA GLY A 31 8.70 5.56 -14.97
C GLY A 31 8.70 4.02 -14.84
N LYS A 32 8.95 3.47 -13.64
CA LYS A 32 8.94 2.03 -13.38
C LYS A 32 7.64 1.52 -12.75
N LEU A 33 6.76 2.43 -12.33
CA LEU A 33 5.48 2.10 -11.71
C LEU A 33 4.33 2.67 -12.52
N ASP A 34 3.29 1.90 -12.65
CA ASP A 34 1.98 2.32 -13.14
C ASP A 34 0.89 1.65 -12.31
N GLY A 35 -0.33 2.16 -12.39
CA GLY A 35 -1.42 1.60 -11.62
C GLY A 35 -2.77 2.22 -11.92
N THR A 36 -3.78 1.51 -11.50
CA THR A 36 -5.18 1.91 -11.55
C THR A 36 -5.80 1.80 -10.17
N ALA A 37 -6.94 2.43 -9.98
CA ALA A 37 -7.70 2.31 -8.75
C ALA A 37 -9.10 1.78 -9.05
N GLN A 38 -9.69 1.08 -8.09
CA GLN A 38 -11.06 0.65 -8.15
C GLN A 38 -11.79 1.12 -6.88
N ARG A 39 -12.93 1.77 -7.07
CA ARG A 39 -13.84 2.07 -5.96
C ARG A 39 -14.75 0.88 -5.77
N VAL A 40 -14.90 0.46 -4.53
CA VAL A 40 -15.73 -0.68 -4.10
C VAL A 40 -16.73 -0.22 -3.03
N PRO A 41 -17.83 -0.96 -2.80
CA PRO A 41 -18.86 -0.60 -1.83
C PRO A 41 -18.41 -0.78 -0.37
N VAL A 42 -17.41 -0.04 0.07
CA VAL A 42 -16.95 0.04 1.47
C VAL A 42 -16.93 1.49 1.92
N LEU A 43 -17.20 1.72 3.21
CA LEU A 43 -17.28 3.07 3.78
C LEU A 43 -15.91 3.76 3.77
N THR A 44 -14.91 3.08 4.28
CA THR A 44 -13.50 3.50 4.32
C THR A 44 -12.61 2.26 4.35
N GLY A 45 -11.32 2.46 4.27
CA GLY A 45 -10.36 1.38 4.17
C GLY A 45 -10.01 1.07 2.72
N SER A 46 -8.74 0.92 2.48
CA SER A 46 -8.19 0.70 1.16
C SER A 46 -7.11 -0.38 1.19
N LEU A 47 -6.99 -1.07 0.08
CA LEU A 47 -5.99 -2.10 -0.14
C LEU A 47 -5.16 -1.72 -1.37
N THR A 48 -3.85 -1.76 -1.21
CA THR A 48 -2.92 -1.66 -2.35
C THR A 48 -2.32 -3.02 -2.63
N GLU A 49 -2.53 -3.51 -3.82
CA GLU A 49 -1.87 -4.69 -4.34
C GLU A 49 -0.72 -4.25 -5.25
N LEU A 50 0.49 -4.69 -4.95
CA LEU A 50 1.67 -4.41 -5.77
C LEU A 50 2.20 -5.72 -6.35
N THR A 51 2.27 -5.80 -7.67
CA THR A 51 2.99 -6.86 -8.39
C THR A 51 4.29 -6.29 -8.94
N SER A 52 5.39 -6.92 -8.62
CA SER A 52 6.72 -6.42 -8.98
C SER A 52 7.65 -7.53 -9.47
N ILE A 53 8.64 -7.14 -10.27
CA ILE A 53 9.79 -7.96 -10.62
C ILE A 53 10.98 -7.39 -9.85
N LEU A 54 11.57 -8.21 -8.99
CA LEU A 54 12.72 -7.81 -8.18
C LEU A 54 14.03 -8.11 -8.91
N ALA A 55 15.11 -7.42 -8.52
CA ALA A 55 16.43 -7.61 -9.08
C ALA A 55 17.06 -8.99 -8.72
N LYS A 56 16.56 -9.63 -7.68
CA LYS A 56 16.98 -10.97 -7.23
C LYS A 56 15.77 -11.86 -7.00
N LYS A 57 15.98 -13.17 -7.12
CA LYS A 57 14.97 -14.16 -6.72
C LYS A 57 14.84 -14.16 -5.19
N VAL A 58 13.61 -14.33 -4.74
CA VAL A 58 13.25 -14.33 -3.30
C VAL A 58 12.22 -15.40 -3.02
N THR A 59 12.07 -15.75 -1.73
CA THR A 59 10.95 -16.57 -1.22
C THR A 59 9.92 -15.67 -0.53
N VAL A 60 8.74 -16.23 -0.23
CA VAL A 60 7.70 -15.55 0.56
C VAL A 60 8.23 -15.18 1.94
N GLU A 61 8.95 -16.11 2.58
CA GLU A 61 9.54 -15.94 3.91
C GLU A 61 10.57 -14.80 3.93
N GLU A 62 11.42 -14.72 2.91
CA GLU A 62 12.41 -13.64 2.79
C GLU A 62 11.74 -12.27 2.62
N VAL A 63 10.68 -12.18 1.82
CA VAL A 63 9.90 -10.94 1.65
C VAL A 63 9.24 -10.55 2.99
N ASN A 64 8.53 -11.48 3.62
CA ASN A 64 7.84 -11.23 4.87
C ASN A 64 8.81 -10.85 6.00
N ALA A 65 9.96 -11.52 6.10
CA ALA A 65 10.99 -11.20 7.08
C ALA A 65 11.56 -9.78 6.87
N ALA A 66 11.83 -9.40 5.64
CA ALA A 66 12.32 -8.06 5.30
C ALA A 66 11.29 -6.97 5.66
N MET A 67 10.01 -7.21 5.33
CA MET A 67 8.93 -6.29 5.64
C MET A 67 8.66 -6.18 7.15
N LYS A 68 8.74 -7.31 7.88
CA LYS A 68 8.63 -7.31 9.35
C LYS A 68 9.77 -6.52 9.99
N ALA A 69 11.00 -6.72 9.54
CA ALA A 69 12.16 -5.99 10.04
C ALA A 69 12.11 -4.48 9.76
N ALA A 70 11.42 -4.05 8.71
CA ALA A 70 11.23 -2.64 8.34
C ALA A 70 10.06 -1.97 9.09
N SER A 71 9.27 -2.71 9.87
CA SER A 71 8.09 -2.17 10.55
C SER A 71 8.47 -1.12 11.61
N ASN A 72 7.62 -0.11 11.73
CA ASN A 72 7.79 1.02 12.64
C ASN A 72 6.43 1.69 12.90
N GLU A 73 6.41 2.86 13.57
CA GLU A 73 5.16 3.59 13.87
C GLU A 73 4.36 4.04 12.63
N SER A 74 5.00 4.15 11.46
CA SER A 74 4.38 4.58 10.21
C SER A 74 4.08 3.41 9.26
N TYR A 75 4.80 2.32 9.42
CA TYR A 75 4.70 1.12 8.60
C TYR A 75 4.49 -0.10 9.48
N GLY A 76 3.26 -0.64 9.45
CA GLY A 76 2.87 -1.80 10.24
C GLY A 76 3.03 -3.12 9.47
N TYR A 77 2.98 -4.20 10.21
CA TYR A 77 3.05 -5.58 9.71
C TYR A 77 2.02 -6.43 10.46
N THR A 78 1.28 -7.27 9.73
CA THR A 78 0.34 -8.23 10.32
C THR A 78 0.46 -9.61 9.69
N GLU A 79 0.17 -10.63 10.50
CA GLU A 79 0.00 -12.03 10.10
C GLU A 79 -1.46 -12.48 10.30
N ASP A 80 -2.34 -11.57 10.69
CA ASP A 80 -3.77 -11.84 10.89
C ASP A 80 -4.52 -11.80 9.56
N GLU A 81 -5.54 -12.62 9.43
CA GLU A 81 -6.45 -12.64 8.28
C GLU A 81 -7.49 -11.51 8.39
N ILE A 82 -7.05 -10.29 8.11
CA ILE A 82 -7.86 -9.08 8.25
C ILE A 82 -8.65 -8.73 6.99
N VAL A 83 -9.70 -7.95 7.18
CA VAL A 83 -10.53 -7.37 6.10
C VAL A 83 -10.65 -5.85 6.29
N SER A 84 -11.26 -5.16 5.32
CA SER A 84 -11.33 -3.69 5.30
C SER A 84 -11.97 -3.05 6.53
N SER A 85 -12.88 -3.74 7.24
CA SER A 85 -13.47 -3.23 8.48
C SER A 85 -12.50 -3.22 9.66
N ASP A 86 -11.50 -4.10 9.67
CA ASP A 86 -10.53 -4.23 10.76
C ASP A 86 -9.50 -3.09 10.76
N ILE A 87 -9.31 -2.46 9.58
CA ILE A 87 -8.33 -1.38 9.44
C ILE A 87 -8.91 0.02 9.64
N VAL A 88 -10.20 0.12 9.95
CA VAL A 88 -10.82 1.43 10.23
C VAL A 88 -10.21 2.04 11.49
N GLY A 89 -9.65 3.25 11.34
CA GLY A 89 -9.00 3.97 12.43
C GLY A 89 -7.53 3.59 12.68
N ILE A 90 -6.91 2.75 11.86
CA ILE A 90 -5.47 2.45 12.02
C ILE A 90 -4.63 3.70 11.78
N THR A 91 -3.54 3.81 12.52
CA THR A 91 -2.62 4.95 12.47
C THR A 91 -1.37 4.71 11.60
N TYR A 92 -1.16 3.48 11.13
CA TYR A 92 -0.10 3.20 10.16
C TYR A 92 -0.41 3.87 8.82
N GLY A 93 0.58 4.44 8.18
CA GLY A 93 0.47 4.93 6.80
C GLY A 93 0.28 3.79 5.81
N SER A 94 0.81 2.61 6.15
CA SER A 94 0.64 1.36 5.43
C SER A 94 0.76 0.19 6.41
N LEU A 95 -0.14 -0.78 6.35
CA LEU A 95 -0.11 -2.03 7.12
C LEU A 95 0.11 -3.19 6.17
N PHE A 96 1.31 -3.76 6.18
CA PHE A 96 1.67 -4.89 5.33
C PHE A 96 0.97 -6.16 5.79
N ASP A 97 0.34 -6.87 4.85
CA ASP A 97 -0.37 -8.12 5.08
C ASP A 97 0.49 -9.29 4.60
N ALA A 98 1.15 -9.95 5.54
CA ALA A 98 2.04 -11.08 5.26
C ALA A 98 1.31 -12.32 4.73
N THR A 99 0.02 -12.45 5.05
CA THR A 99 -0.81 -13.58 4.59
C THR A 99 -1.06 -13.56 3.09
N GLN A 100 -0.93 -12.39 2.46
CA GLN A 100 -1.21 -12.17 1.05
C GLN A 100 0.04 -12.12 0.15
N THR A 101 1.24 -12.29 0.73
CA THR A 101 2.48 -12.32 -0.06
C THR A 101 2.52 -13.56 -0.95
N LYS A 102 2.79 -13.37 -2.24
CA LYS A 102 2.93 -14.46 -3.21
C LYS A 102 4.17 -14.27 -4.07
N VAL A 103 4.84 -15.36 -4.35
CA VAL A 103 5.96 -15.43 -5.29
C VAL A 103 5.63 -16.46 -6.36
N LEU A 104 5.54 -16.01 -7.61
CA LEU A 104 5.24 -16.85 -8.76
C LEU A 104 6.44 -16.86 -9.70
N SER A 105 7.01 -18.03 -9.93
CA SER A 105 8.08 -18.19 -10.93
C SER A 105 7.48 -18.35 -12.33
N VAL A 106 7.96 -17.54 -13.28
CA VAL A 106 7.57 -17.55 -14.69
C VAL A 106 8.84 -17.61 -15.54
N GLY A 107 9.20 -18.80 -15.98
CA GLY A 107 10.50 -19.02 -16.63
C GLY A 107 11.65 -18.60 -15.72
N ASP A 108 12.52 -17.74 -16.21
CA ASP A 108 13.66 -17.22 -15.44
C ASP A 108 13.33 -16.04 -14.53
N THR A 109 12.08 -15.54 -14.59
CA THR A 109 11.62 -14.37 -13.85
C THR A 109 10.72 -14.78 -12.70
N GLN A 110 10.65 -13.93 -11.66
CA GLN A 110 9.67 -14.03 -10.59
C GLN A 110 8.77 -12.79 -10.56
N LEU A 111 7.48 -13.02 -10.39
CA LEU A 111 6.52 -12.01 -9.99
C LEU A 111 6.31 -12.10 -8.47
N VAL A 112 6.55 -11.02 -7.79
CA VAL A 112 6.32 -10.88 -6.35
C VAL A 112 5.10 -10.00 -6.15
N LYS A 113 4.07 -10.55 -5.52
CA LYS A 113 2.86 -9.84 -5.15
C LYS A 113 2.87 -9.57 -3.66
N THR A 114 2.62 -8.33 -3.28
CA THR A 114 2.44 -7.91 -1.89
C THR A 114 1.14 -7.14 -1.74
N VAL A 115 0.58 -7.17 -0.54
CA VAL A 115 -0.65 -6.46 -0.19
C VAL A 115 -0.40 -5.60 1.03
N SER A 116 -0.94 -4.39 1.01
CA SER A 116 -0.90 -3.47 2.14
C SER A 116 -2.22 -2.74 2.29
N TRP A 117 -2.64 -2.56 3.53
CA TRP A 117 -3.85 -1.87 3.92
C TRP A 117 -3.56 -0.45 4.40
N TYR A 118 -4.52 0.44 4.24
CA TYR A 118 -4.50 1.76 4.85
C TYR A 118 -5.92 2.29 5.04
N ASP A 119 -6.14 3.04 6.10
CA ASP A 119 -7.35 3.85 6.24
C ASP A 119 -7.13 5.15 5.46
N ASN A 120 -7.97 5.43 4.46
CA ASN A 120 -7.83 6.61 3.61
C ASN A 120 -7.93 7.93 4.35
N GLU A 121 -8.49 7.96 5.57
CA GLU A 121 -8.60 9.12 6.42
C GLU A 121 -7.53 9.09 7.53
N MET A 122 -7.62 8.14 8.47
CA MET A 122 -6.78 8.11 9.66
C MET A 122 -5.31 7.84 9.35
N SER A 123 -4.99 6.98 8.38
CA SER A 123 -3.60 6.75 7.97
C SER A 123 -2.95 8.04 7.48
N TYR A 124 -3.66 8.80 6.63
CA TYR A 124 -3.15 10.08 6.11
C TYR A 124 -2.97 11.11 7.22
N VAL A 125 -3.99 11.31 8.06
CA VAL A 125 -3.95 12.27 9.18
C VAL A 125 -2.81 11.94 10.13
N SER A 126 -2.62 10.67 10.47
CA SER A 126 -1.53 10.23 11.34
C SER A 126 -0.15 10.54 10.73
N GLN A 127 0.03 10.31 9.43
CA GLN A 127 1.28 10.65 8.75
C GLN A 127 1.49 12.17 8.64
N LEU A 128 0.43 12.94 8.43
CA LEU A 128 0.51 14.40 8.47
C LEU A 128 1.00 14.90 9.82
N VAL A 129 0.42 14.41 10.92
CA VAL A 129 0.83 14.78 12.29
C VAL A 129 2.30 14.41 12.54
N ARG A 130 2.74 13.21 12.16
CA ARG A 130 4.15 12.79 12.26
C ARG A 130 5.07 13.71 11.45
N THR A 131 4.65 14.10 10.25
CA THR A 131 5.40 15.02 9.39
C THR A 131 5.52 16.40 10.01
N VAL A 132 4.43 16.96 10.55
CA VAL A 132 4.44 18.25 11.27
C VAL A 132 5.38 18.18 12.49
N HIS A 133 5.29 17.09 13.26
CA HIS A 133 6.18 16.89 14.40
C HIS A 133 7.66 16.78 13.99
N TYR A 134 7.95 16.11 12.88
CA TYR A 134 9.30 16.05 12.32
C TYR A 134 9.81 17.45 11.94
N PHE A 135 9.01 18.25 11.21
CA PHE A 135 9.37 19.62 10.86
C PHE A 135 9.60 20.51 12.08
N ALA A 136 8.74 20.39 13.11
CA ALA A 136 8.90 21.16 14.34
C ALA A 136 10.25 20.91 15.04
N LYS A 137 10.81 19.70 14.91
CA LYS A 137 12.15 19.38 15.44
C LYS A 137 13.30 19.98 14.62
N LEU A 138 13.06 20.33 13.36
CA LEU A 138 14.07 20.95 12.49
C LEU A 138 14.13 22.47 12.64
N ILE A 139 13.09 23.08 13.16
CA ILE A 139 13.03 24.52 13.43
C ILE A 139 13.62 24.74 14.83
N LYS A 140 14.85 25.21 14.86
CA LYS A 140 15.57 25.61 16.08
C LYS A 140 15.37 27.09 16.35
#